data_60066adc7416bb34d722c430783dd2ba
#
_entry.id   60066adc7416bb34d722c430783dd2ba
#
_cell.length_a   1.000
_cell.length_b   1.000
_cell.length_c   1.000
_cell.angle_alpha   90.00
_cell.angle_beta   90.00
_cell.angle_gamma   90.00
#
_symmetry.space_group_name_H-M   'P 1'
#
loop_
_entity.id
_entity.type
_entity.pdbx_description
1 polymer ?
#
loop_
_entity_poly.entity_id
_entity_poly.type
_entity_poly.pdbx_seq_one_letter_code
_entity_poly.pdbx_strand_id
1 'polypeptide(L)'
;MIGNDVVDLNLAKTESNWQRKGFLEKQFTDFEINEILKSANPFLKVWLFWSMKEAAYKCYVQEHQKRFFAPKKFSCKIISDREGVVEIDSKKYYINYLISDKYIASVTRENKDSKMVSELFFIDKNESVTKIINDKLVSFFADDTQL
;
A
#
# COMPACT_ATOMS: atom_id res chain seq x y z
N MET A 1 15.08 -2.69 -0.05
CA MET A 1 13.92 -3.38 0.55
C MET A 1 12.62 -2.86 -0.06
N ILE A 2 11.64 -3.70 -0.18
CA ILE A 2 10.37 -3.42 -0.84
C ILE A 2 9.23 -3.85 0.07
N GLY A 3 8.19 -3.03 0.14
CA GLY A 3 6.92 -3.39 0.77
C GLY A 3 5.80 -3.14 -0.22
N ASN A 4 4.78 -3.99 -0.19
CA ASN A 4 3.59 -3.79 -1.02
C ASN A 4 2.34 -4.17 -0.27
N ASP A 5 1.23 -3.58 -0.68
CA ASP A 5 -0.08 -3.84 -0.11
C ASP A 5 -1.16 -3.71 -1.18
N VAL A 6 -2.18 -4.53 -1.07
CA VAL A 6 -3.37 -4.45 -1.94
C VAL A 6 -4.60 -4.48 -1.07
N VAL A 7 -5.49 -3.50 -1.27
CA VAL A 7 -6.79 -3.44 -0.60
C VAL A 7 -7.87 -3.77 -1.61
N ASP A 8 -8.66 -4.79 -1.31
CA ASP A 8 -9.89 -5.11 -2.06
C ASP A 8 -10.98 -4.16 -1.57
N LEU A 9 -11.40 -3.23 -2.42
CA LEU A 9 -12.36 -2.19 -2.04
C LEU A 9 -13.78 -2.75 -1.79
N ASN A 10 -14.16 -3.79 -2.48
CA ASN A 10 -15.46 -4.42 -2.25
C ASN A 10 -15.48 -5.12 -0.89
N LEU A 11 -14.41 -5.83 -0.56
CA LEU A 11 -14.26 -6.50 0.72
C LEU A 11 -14.19 -5.50 1.87
N ALA A 12 -13.43 -4.42 1.71
CA ALA A 12 -13.34 -3.35 2.69
C ALA A 12 -14.70 -2.70 2.96
N LYS A 13 -15.53 -2.55 1.94
CA LYS A 13 -16.85 -1.97 2.03
C LYS A 13 -17.81 -2.84 2.83
N THR A 14 -17.72 -4.17 2.69
CA THR A 14 -18.64 -5.12 3.32
C THR A 14 -18.16 -5.62 4.68
N GLU A 15 -16.85 -5.76 4.88
CA GLU A 15 -16.28 -6.36 6.08
C GLU A 15 -15.74 -5.36 7.10
N SER A 16 -15.56 -4.10 6.70
CA SER A 16 -14.96 -3.09 7.58
C SER A 16 -15.84 -1.85 7.66
N ASN A 17 -16.01 -1.35 8.87
CA ASN A 17 -16.70 -0.07 9.11
C ASN A 17 -15.68 0.96 9.62
N TRP A 18 -15.15 1.77 8.71
CA TRP A 18 -14.20 2.82 9.07
C TRP A 18 -14.84 3.97 9.88
N GLN A 19 -16.16 4.06 9.83
CA GLN A 19 -16.92 5.09 10.55
C GLN A 19 -17.25 4.69 11.99
N ARG A 20 -16.92 3.47 12.39
CA ARG A 20 -17.14 3.04 13.77
C ARG A 20 -16.38 3.93 14.74
N LYS A 21 -16.98 4.15 15.91
CA LYS A 21 -16.39 5.01 16.94
C LYS A 21 -14.97 4.56 17.29
N GLY A 22 -14.03 5.49 17.24
CA GLY A 22 -12.63 5.25 17.63
C GLY A 22 -11.75 4.67 16.53
N PHE A 23 -12.29 4.27 15.37
CA PHE A 23 -11.46 3.69 14.31
C PHE A 23 -10.44 4.69 13.77
N LEU A 24 -10.90 5.87 13.37
CA LEU A 24 -10.00 6.88 12.81
C LEU A 24 -8.91 7.30 13.79
N GLU A 25 -9.30 7.53 15.04
CA GLU A 25 -8.38 7.98 16.08
C GLU A 25 -7.31 6.93 16.44
N LYS A 26 -7.60 5.66 16.25
CA LYS A 26 -6.63 4.57 16.46
C LYS A 26 -5.63 4.44 15.35
N GLN A 27 -6.07 4.68 14.11
CA GLN A 27 -5.30 4.33 12.92
C GLN A 27 -4.56 5.52 12.31
N PHE A 28 -5.06 6.72 12.50
CA PHE A 28 -4.61 7.87 11.73
C PHE A 28 -4.23 9.04 12.63
N THR A 29 -3.28 9.87 12.15
CA THR A 29 -2.92 11.13 12.80
C THR A 29 -4.05 12.15 12.61
N ASP A 30 -4.01 13.23 13.39
CA ASP A 30 -5.01 14.32 13.27
C ASP A 30 -4.98 14.94 11.86
N PHE A 31 -3.80 15.10 11.28
CA PHE A 31 -3.65 15.57 9.91
C PHE A 31 -4.35 14.64 8.91
N GLU A 32 -4.10 13.34 9.05
CA GLU A 32 -4.70 12.34 8.16
C GLU A 32 -6.22 12.29 8.31
N ILE A 33 -6.73 12.36 9.53
CA ILE A 33 -8.18 12.39 9.80
C ILE A 33 -8.81 13.60 9.10
N ASN A 34 -8.17 14.76 9.22
CA ASN A 34 -8.65 15.98 8.58
C ASN A 34 -8.69 15.82 7.06
N GLU A 35 -7.66 15.24 6.47
CA GLU A 35 -7.60 14.96 5.02
C GLU A 35 -8.69 13.99 4.58
N ILE A 36 -8.95 12.95 5.39
CA ILE A 36 -10.03 11.99 5.13
C ILE A 36 -11.39 12.67 5.13
N LEU A 37 -11.68 13.44 6.16
CA LEU A 37 -13.00 14.07 6.33
C LEU A 37 -13.26 15.18 5.31
N LYS A 38 -12.22 15.83 4.80
CA LYS A 38 -12.34 16.84 3.74
C LYS A 38 -12.44 16.23 2.34
N SER A 39 -12.10 14.97 2.18
CA SER A 39 -12.05 14.34 0.87
C SER A 39 -13.43 14.22 0.24
N ALA A 40 -13.49 14.33 -1.08
CA ALA A 40 -14.71 14.06 -1.84
C ALA A 40 -15.15 12.60 -1.70
N ASN A 41 -14.20 11.69 -1.41
CA ASN A 41 -14.48 10.28 -1.17
C ASN A 41 -13.69 9.82 0.08
N PRO A 42 -14.25 10.04 1.28
CA PRO A 42 -13.57 9.66 2.52
C PRO A 42 -13.22 8.17 2.62
N PHE A 43 -14.13 7.30 2.19
CA PHE A 43 -13.89 5.85 2.14
C PHE A 43 -12.60 5.50 1.39
N LEU A 44 -12.46 6.05 0.20
CA LEU A 44 -11.27 5.79 -0.61
C LEU A 44 -9.99 6.32 0.06
N LYS A 45 -10.07 7.50 0.66
CA LYS A 45 -8.92 8.12 1.35
C LYS A 45 -8.48 7.29 2.57
N VAL A 46 -9.42 6.75 3.33
CA VAL A 46 -9.13 5.86 4.46
C VAL A 46 -8.30 4.67 4.00
N TRP A 47 -8.75 3.99 2.96
CA TRP A 47 -8.09 2.76 2.51
C TRP A 47 -6.81 3.04 1.73
N LEU A 48 -6.69 4.19 1.10
CA LEU A 48 -5.43 4.64 0.52
C LEU A 48 -4.37 4.85 1.61
N PHE A 49 -4.68 5.61 2.63
CA PHE A 49 -3.74 5.82 3.74
C PHE A 49 -3.41 4.51 4.44
N TRP A 50 -4.39 3.65 4.66
CA TRP A 50 -4.18 2.33 5.22
C TRP A 50 -3.19 1.51 4.38
N SER A 51 -3.41 1.44 3.07
CA SER A 51 -2.56 0.70 2.14
C SER A 51 -1.12 1.24 2.15
N MET A 52 -0.97 2.55 2.14
CA MET A 52 0.35 3.18 2.22
C MET A 52 1.09 2.81 3.50
N LYS A 53 0.41 2.86 4.64
CA LYS A 53 0.99 2.50 5.94
C LYS A 53 1.39 1.03 5.98
N GLU A 54 0.57 0.15 5.47
CA GLU A 54 0.85 -1.29 5.40
C GLU A 54 2.07 -1.57 4.52
N ALA A 55 2.15 -0.94 3.35
CA ALA A 55 3.28 -1.11 2.44
C ALA A 55 4.59 -0.60 3.10
N ALA A 56 4.55 0.56 3.72
CA ALA A 56 5.69 1.11 4.44
C ALA A 56 6.09 0.24 5.64
N TYR A 57 5.11 -0.26 6.38
CA TYR A 57 5.35 -1.14 7.52
C TYR A 57 6.07 -2.43 7.11
N LYS A 58 5.66 -3.04 6.01
CA LYS A 58 6.31 -4.25 5.50
C LYS A 58 7.79 -4.00 5.17
N CYS A 59 8.08 -2.84 4.61
CA CYS A 59 9.45 -2.43 4.32
C CYS A 59 10.23 -2.17 5.63
N TYR A 60 9.63 -1.46 6.57
CA TYR A 60 10.20 -1.16 7.88
C TYR A 60 10.56 -2.42 8.66
N VAL A 61 9.68 -3.42 8.66
CA VAL A 61 9.91 -4.69 9.35
C VAL A 61 11.10 -5.44 8.78
N GLN A 62 11.27 -5.42 7.45
CA GLN A 62 12.42 -6.05 6.81
C GLN A 62 13.74 -5.43 7.27
N GLU A 63 13.75 -4.11 7.48
CA GLU A 63 14.94 -3.40 7.92
C GLU A 63 15.25 -3.60 9.41
N HIS A 64 14.23 -3.53 10.25
CA HIS A 64 14.39 -3.47 11.70
C HIS A 64 14.16 -4.81 12.40
N GLN A 65 13.63 -5.81 11.69
CA GLN A 65 13.29 -7.13 12.21
C GLN A 65 12.39 -7.10 13.45
N LYS A 66 11.62 -6.01 13.59
CA LYS A 66 10.65 -5.81 14.67
C LYS A 66 9.25 -5.82 14.11
N ARG A 67 8.40 -6.71 14.64
CA ARG A 67 6.99 -6.75 14.31
C ARG A 67 6.21 -5.87 15.29
N PHE A 68 6.23 -4.59 15.04
CA PHE A 68 5.52 -3.62 15.87
C PHE A 68 4.79 -2.65 14.96
N PHE A 69 3.48 -2.83 14.86
CA PHE A 69 2.65 -1.96 14.03
C PHE A 69 1.91 -0.95 14.90
N ALA A 70 2.37 0.30 14.86
CA ALA A 70 1.71 1.44 15.45
C ALA A 70 1.32 2.39 14.32
N PRO A 71 0.11 2.27 13.75
CA PRO A 71 -0.28 3.00 12.53
C PRO A 71 -0.11 4.51 12.62
N LYS A 72 -0.33 5.10 13.76
CA LYS A 72 -0.19 6.55 13.96
C LYS A 72 1.25 7.05 13.89
N LYS A 73 2.22 6.16 14.08
CA LYS A 73 3.64 6.51 13.93
C LYS A 73 4.07 6.58 12.46
N PHE A 74 3.31 5.96 11.56
CA PHE A 74 3.52 5.99 10.12
C PHE A 74 2.67 7.13 9.55
N SER A 75 3.29 8.29 9.37
CA SER A 75 2.57 9.50 8.92
C SER A 75 2.54 9.56 7.40
N CYS A 76 1.34 9.62 6.82
CA CYS A 76 1.11 9.64 5.37
C CYS A 76 0.95 11.04 4.83
N LYS A 77 1.48 11.27 3.63
CA LYS A 77 1.24 12.47 2.87
C LYS A 77 1.09 12.12 1.39
N ILE A 78 0.06 12.65 0.76
CA ILE A 78 -0.15 12.51 -0.68
C ILE A 78 0.67 13.55 -1.42
N ILE A 79 1.44 13.12 -2.42
CA ILE A 79 2.24 14.02 -3.26
C ILE A 79 1.52 14.28 -4.59
N SER A 80 0.96 13.24 -5.20
CA SER A 80 0.23 13.33 -6.46
C SER A 80 -0.84 12.25 -6.52
N ASP A 81 -1.49 12.11 -7.66
CA ASP A 81 -2.50 11.08 -7.88
C ASP A 81 -1.93 9.64 -7.92
N ARG A 82 -0.61 9.50 -7.93
CA ARG A 82 0.07 8.19 -7.97
C ARG A 82 1.22 8.05 -6.98
N GLU A 83 1.53 9.11 -6.24
CA GLU A 83 2.69 9.12 -5.36
C GLU A 83 2.33 9.66 -4.00
N GLY A 84 2.93 9.06 -2.98
CA GLY A 84 2.83 9.50 -1.61
C GLY A 84 4.11 9.23 -0.84
N VAL A 85 4.15 9.71 0.38
CA VAL A 85 5.28 9.49 1.30
C VAL A 85 4.72 9.04 2.63
N VAL A 86 5.39 8.07 3.24
CA VAL A 86 5.15 7.68 4.62
C VAL A 86 6.42 7.93 5.41
N GLU A 87 6.28 8.62 6.53
CA GLU A 87 7.42 8.96 7.38
C GLU A 87 7.29 8.30 8.75
N ILE A 88 8.37 7.71 9.21
CA ILE A 88 8.52 7.17 10.58
C ILE A 88 9.95 7.38 11.05
N ASP A 89 10.12 7.92 12.27
CA ASP A 89 11.44 8.13 12.89
C ASP A 89 12.41 8.86 11.97
N SER A 90 11.95 9.90 11.30
CA SER A 90 12.71 10.72 10.34
C SER A 90 13.10 10.00 9.05
N LYS A 91 12.70 8.75 8.88
CA LYS A 91 12.90 8.01 7.65
C LYS A 91 11.67 8.15 6.75
N LYS A 92 11.93 8.36 5.45
CA LYS A 92 10.87 8.49 4.44
C LYS A 92 10.82 7.25 3.57
N TYR A 93 9.62 6.74 3.38
CA TYR A 93 9.31 5.68 2.43
C TYR A 93 8.49 6.29 1.30
N TYR A 94 8.94 6.10 0.08
CA TYR A 94 8.27 6.64 -1.10
C TYR A 94 7.30 5.60 -1.63
N ILE A 95 6.05 6.00 -1.76
CA ILE A 95 4.97 5.09 -2.15
C ILE A 95 4.52 5.43 -3.56
N ASN A 96 4.47 4.41 -4.40
CA ASN A 96 3.72 4.48 -5.64
C ASN A 96 2.43 3.72 -5.43
N TYR A 97 1.30 4.33 -5.78
CA TYR A 97 0.02 3.68 -5.63
C TYR A 97 -0.82 3.76 -6.89
N LEU A 98 -1.72 2.81 -7.03
CA LEU A 98 -2.68 2.74 -8.11
C LEU A 98 -4.06 2.51 -7.52
N ILE A 99 -5.03 3.31 -7.95
CA ILE A 99 -6.42 3.18 -7.52
C ILE A 99 -7.27 2.79 -8.71
N SER A 100 -8.04 1.71 -8.57
CA SER A 100 -9.08 1.33 -9.51
C SER A 100 -10.43 1.34 -8.79
N ASP A 101 -11.48 1.01 -9.50
CA ASP A 101 -12.80 0.85 -8.91
C ASP A 101 -12.90 -0.38 -7.98
N LYS A 102 -11.97 -1.32 -8.09
CA LYS A 102 -11.99 -2.58 -7.34
C LYS A 102 -10.90 -2.69 -6.28
N TYR A 103 -9.78 -2.00 -6.44
CA TYR A 103 -8.65 -2.16 -5.53
C TYR A 103 -7.78 -0.91 -5.43
N ILE A 104 -6.98 -0.87 -4.36
CA ILE A 104 -5.85 0.03 -4.21
C ILE A 104 -4.61 -0.83 -4.07
N ALA A 105 -3.57 -0.54 -4.85
CA ALA A 105 -2.28 -1.21 -4.75
C ALA A 105 -1.20 -0.19 -4.40
N SER A 106 -0.40 -0.46 -3.39
CA SER A 106 0.69 0.41 -2.94
C SER A 106 2.00 -0.35 -2.94
N VAL A 107 3.06 0.30 -3.39
CA VAL A 107 4.41 -0.26 -3.40
C VAL A 107 5.38 0.77 -2.82
N THR A 108 6.21 0.31 -1.89
CA THR A 108 7.16 1.16 -1.17
C THR A 108 8.56 1.05 -1.76
N ARG A 109 9.22 2.20 -1.91
CA ARG A 109 10.64 2.30 -2.25
C ARG A 109 11.36 3.05 -1.15
N GLU A 110 12.57 2.63 -0.82
CA GLU A 110 13.39 3.33 0.18
C GLU A 110 13.98 4.62 -0.37
N ASN A 111 14.34 4.63 -1.65
CA ASN A 111 14.92 5.78 -2.33
C ASN A 111 13.99 6.27 -3.43
N LYS A 112 13.84 7.57 -3.53
CA LYS A 112 13.02 8.21 -4.55
C LYS A 112 13.44 7.81 -5.97
N ASP A 113 14.73 7.60 -6.19
CA ASP A 113 15.29 7.29 -7.50
C ASP A 113 15.45 5.79 -7.77
N SER A 114 15.05 4.93 -6.85
CA SER A 114 15.12 3.49 -7.02
C SER A 114 14.20 3.04 -8.14
N LYS A 115 14.74 2.25 -9.06
CA LYS A 115 13.94 1.62 -10.11
C LYS A 115 13.28 0.38 -9.55
N MET A 116 11.99 0.25 -9.82
CA MET A 116 11.20 -0.87 -9.34
C MET A 116 10.18 -1.26 -10.40
N VAL A 117 9.95 -2.56 -10.52
CA VAL A 117 8.91 -3.11 -11.39
C VAL A 117 7.89 -3.81 -10.51
N SER A 118 6.63 -3.52 -10.73
CA SER A 118 5.55 -4.20 -10.05
C SER A 118 4.47 -4.57 -11.06
N GLU A 119 3.81 -5.69 -10.80
CA GLU A 119 2.69 -6.15 -11.61
C GLU A 119 1.59 -6.67 -10.71
N LEU A 120 0.37 -6.25 -10.98
CA LEU A 120 -0.83 -6.77 -10.33
C LEU A 120 -1.55 -7.67 -11.31
N PHE A 121 -1.90 -8.87 -10.87
CA PHE A 121 -2.68 -9.81 -11.66
C PHE A 121 -3.64 -10.58 -10.77
N PHE A 122 -4.71 -11.08 -11.38
CA PHE A 122 -5.74 -11.82 -10.67
C PHE A 122 -5.55 -13.31 -10.88
N ILE A 123 -5.77 -14.08 -9.81
CA ILE A 123 -5.65 -15.53 -9.83
C ILE A 123 -7.03 -16.12 -9.54
N ASP A 124 -7.46 -17.06 -10.38
CA ASP A 124 -8.67 -17.82 -10.15
C ASP A 124 -8.47 -18.77 -8.96
N LYS A 125 -9.53 -19.01 -8.18
CA LYS A 125 -9.50 -19.88 -7.00
C LYS A 125 -8.99 -21.30 -7.30
N ASN A 126 -9.15 -21.77 -8.53
CA ASN A 126 -8.74 -23.11 -8.95
C ASN A 126 -7.32 -23.17 -9.51
N GLU A 127 -6.62 -22.05 -9.58
CA GLU A 127 -5.26 -22.00 -10.11
C GLU A 127 -4.22 -22.10 -9.00
N SER A 128 -3.05 -22.67 -9.34
CA SER A 128 -1.93 -22.72 -8.40
C SER A 128 -1.25 -21.35 -8.33
N VAL A 129 -1.27 -20.74 -7.15
CA VAL A 129 -0.63 -19.44 -6.91
C VAL A 129 0.87 -19.52 -7.22
N THR A 130 1.54 -20.57 -6.74
CA THR A 130 2.98 -20.76 -6.96
C THR A 130 3.31 -20.87 -8.45
N LYS A 131 2.54 -21.65 -9.19
CA LYS A 131 2.75 -21.81 -10.63
C LYS A 131 2.61 -20.50 -11.38
N ILE A 132 1.54 -19.73 -11.07
CA ILE A 132 1.28 -18.46 -11.74
C ILE A 132 2.38 -17.45 -11.45
N ILE A 133 2.84 -17.35 -10.20
CA ILE A 133 3.94 -16.47 -9.84
C ILE A 133 5.21 -16.86 -10.57
N ASN A 134 5.54 -18.16 -10.64
CA ASN A 134 6.72 -18.63 -11.35
C ASN A 134 6.64 -18.34 -12.85
N ASP A 135 5.49 -18.56 -13.48
CA ASP A 135 5.27 -18.28 -14.89
C ASP A 135 5.45 -16.77 -15.18
N LYS A 136 4.94 -15.91 -14.31
CA LYS A 136 5.11 -14.46 -14.41
C LYS A 136 6.57 -14.04 -14.29
N LEU A 137 7.31 -14.61 -13.36
CA LEU A 137 8.72 -14.32 -13.16
C LEU A 137 9.55 -14.75 -14.38
N VAL A 138 9.29 -15.94 -14.92
CA VAL A 138 9.98 -16.43 -16.12
C VAL A 138 9.71 -15.51 -17.31
N SER A 139 8.46 -15.10 -17.51
CA SER A 139 8.08 -14.17 -18.58
C SER A 139 8.78 -12.82 -18.43
N PHE A 140 8.83 -12.28 -17.22
CA PHE A 140 9.50 -11.00 -16.95
C PHE A 140 10.99 -11.06 -17.29
N PHE A 141 11.70 -12.09 -16.83
CA PHE A 141 13.13 -12.23 -17.10
C PHE A 141 13.44 -12.53 -18.57
N ALA A 142 12.57 -13.23 -19.26
CA ALA A 142 12.72 -13.46 -20.70
C ALA A 142 12.63 -12.14 -21.48
N ASP A 143 11.69 -11.27 -21.14
CA ASP A 143 11.55 -9.94 -21.77
C ASP A 143 12.76 -9.05 -21.48
N ASP A 144 13.28 -9.09 -20.24
CA ASP A 144 14.45 -8.31 -19.84
C ASP A 144 15.72 -8.72 -20.61
N THR A 145 15.87 -10.00 -20.91
CA THR A 145 17.03 -10.50 -21.66
C THR A 145 16.98 -10.17 -23.16
N GLN A 146 15.85 -9.71 -23.69
CA GLN A 146 15.70 -9.28 -25.07
C GLN A 146 16.11 -7.82 -25.30
N LEU A 147 16.40 -7.11 -24.24
CA LEU A 147 16.91 -5.76 -24.30
C LEU A 147 18.41 -5.78 -24.57
#